data_259fa85eacd893246832479642aa9e21
#
_entry.id   259fa85eacd893246832479642aa9e21
#
_cell.length_a   1.000
_cell.length_b   1.000
_cell.length_c   1.000
_cell.angle_alpha   90.00
_cell.angle_beta   90.00
_cell.angle_gamma   90.00
#
_symmetry.space_group_name_H-M   'P 1'
#
loop_
_entity.id
_entity.type
_entity.pdbx_description
1 polymer ?
#
loop_
_entity_poly.entity_id
_entity_poly.type
_entity_poly.pdbx_seq_one_letter_code
_entity_poly.pdbx_strand_id
1 'polypeptide(L)'
;GQMSYLRQQFLTEEESKLLVILQENVKENYHVFCKVRLSEFLYSSQKMGTSEFFNEFEIINSINLPFAIYDTLENQLVAAISYINPIEKSNLLENQDIKVIHLTMLKDTLTNGELSMFYSDSV
;
A
#
# COMPACT_ATOMS: atom_id res chain seq x y z
N GLY A 1 4.28 36.33 12.86
CA GLY A 1 5.17 35.59 13.72
C GLY A 1 5.80 34.41 13.01
N GLN A 2 6.81 33.88 13.63
CA GLN A 2 7.50 32.70 13.09
C GLN A 2 6.68 31.44 13.39
N MET A 3 6.60 30.57 12.42
CA MET A 3 5.98 29.26 12.61
C MET A 3 6.94 28.33 13.31
N SER A 4 6.40 27.47 14.16
CA SER A 4 7.19 26.54 14.97
C SER A 4 6.99 25.14 14.49
N TYR A 5 7.80 24.71 13.51
CA TYR A 5 7.76 23.35 12.99
C TYR A 5 9.00 22.58 13.41
N LEU A 6 8.78 21.32 13.72
CA LEU A 6 9.85 20.38 14.02
C LEU A 6 9.70 19.18 13.09
N ARG A 7 10.80 18.54 12.78
CA ARG A 7 10.76 17.30 12.02
C ARG A 7 10.17 16.20 12.87
N GLN A 8 9.43 15.31 12.24
CA GLN A 8 8.94 14.09 12.88
C GLN A 8 9.32 12.89 12.02
N GLN A 9 9.36 11.74 12.65
CA GLN A 9 9.59 10.50 11.92
C GLN A 9 8.36 10.17 11.08
N PHE A 10 8.58 9.89 9.80
CA PHE A 10 7.52 9.44 8.92
C PHE A 10 7.13 7.99 9.21
N LEU A 11 8.13 7.13 9.42
CA LEU A 11 7.95 5.72 9.70
C LEU A 11 8.50 5.39 11.08
N THR A 12 7.90 4.39 11.74
CA THR A 12 8.51 3.81 12.93
C THR A 12 9.78 3.06 12.54
N GLU A 13 10.59 2.69 13.52
CA GLU A 13 11.81 1.92 13.27
C GLU A 13 11.52 0.60 12.55
N GLU A 14 10.48 -0.12 12.98
CA GLU A 14 10.10 -1.38 12.35
C GLU A 14 9.55 -1.17 10.94
N GLU A 15 8.74 -0.15 10.74
CA GLU A 15 8.25 0.19 9.40
C GLU A 15 9.40 0.54 8.46
N SER A 16 10.41 1.24 8.96
CA SER A 16 11.59 1.57 8.16
C SER A 16 12.35 0.31 7.73
N LYS A 17 12.51 -0.64 8.65
CA LYS A 17 13.14 -1.92 8.34
C LYS A 17 12.35 -2.69 7.30
N LEU A 18 11.03 -2.71 7.45
CA LEU A 18 10.14 -3.38 6.50
C LEU A 18 10.26 -2.76 5.12
N LEU A 19 10.25 -1.42 5.04
CA LEU A 19 10.42 -0.72 3.77
C LEU A 19 11.72 -1.10 3.09
N VAL A 20 12.83 -1.13 3.83
CA VAL A 20 14.13 -1.48 3.27
C VAL A 20 14.12 -2.89 2.71
N ILE A 21 13.56 -3.85 3.46
CA ILE A 21 13.49 -5.24 3.00
C ILE A 21 12.66 -5.35 1.72
N LEU A 22 11.51 -4.70 1.70
CA LEU A 22 10.66 -4.73 0.51
C LEU A 22 11.38 -4.14 -0.71
N GLN A 23 11.95 -2.95 -0.57
CA GLN A 23 12.63 -2.27 -1.67
C GLN A 23 13.83 -3.03 -2.19
N GLU A 24 14.56 -3.70 -1.31
CA GLU A 24 15.74 -4.47 -1.71
C GLU A 24 15.38 -5.76 -2.46
N ASN A 25 14.17 -6.28 -2.27
CA ASN A 25 13.80 -7.58 -2.80
C ASN A 25 12.85 -7.54 -4.00
N VAL A 26 12.07 -6.49 -4.16
CA VAL A 26 11.10 -6.43 -5.28
C VAL A 26 11.81 -6.34 -6.63
N LYS A 27 11.16 -6.86 -7.66
CA LYS A 27 11.64 -6.78 -9.04
C LYS A 27 11.74 -5.32 -9.49
N GLU A 28 12.53 -5.09 -10.53
CA GLU A 28 12.85 -3.75 -11.03
C GLU A 28 11.62 -2.90 -11.38
N ASN A 29 10.57 -3.53 -11.89
CA ASN A 29 9.35 -2.82 -12.27
C ASN A 29 8.39 -2.53 -11.11
N TYR A 30 8.67 -3.05 -9.91
CA TYR A 30 7.85 -2.82 -8.74
C TYR A 30 8.47 -1.76 -7.84
N HIS A 31 7.63 -0.86 -7.35
CA HIS A 31 8.04 0.24 -6.49
C HIS A 31 7.18 0.22 -5.23
N VAL A 32 7.80 0.53 -4.11
CA VAL A 32 7.12 0.48 -2.81
C VAL A 32 6.83 1.91 -2.36
N PHE A 33 5.56 2.19 -2.12
CA PHE A 33 5.13 3.46 -1.54
C PHE A 33 4.62 3.21 -0.14
N CYS A 34 4.73 4.22 0.72
CA CYS A 34 4.31 4.14 2.10
C CYS A 34 3.21 5.15 2.38
N LYS A 35 2.22 4.74 3.19
CA LYS A 35 1.18 5.63 3.69
C LYS A 35 0.45 6.39 2.60
N VAL A 36 -0.03 5.66 1.62
CA VAL A 36 -0.81 6.22 0.51
C VAL A 36 -2.27 5.83 0.68
N ARG A 37 -3.16 6.67 0.18
CA ARG A 37 -4.60 6.41 0.25
C ARG A 37 -5.05 5.60 -0.95
N LEU A 38 -6.05 4.76 -0.74
CA LEU A 38 -6.60 3.95 -1.81
C LEU A 38 -7.20 4.80 -2.94
N SER A 39 -7.65 6.02 -2.62
CA SER A 39 -8.18 6.95 -3.61
C SER A 39 -7.15 7.44 -4.62
N GLU A 40 -5.86 7.23 -4.38
CA GLU A 40 -4.83 7.53 -5.38
C GLU A 40 -4.84 6.49 -6.52
N PHE A 41 -5.43 5.32 -6.28
CA PHE A 41 -5.35 4.19 -7.21
C PHE A 41 -6.70 3.74 -7.74
N LEU A 42 -7.80 4.03 -7.04
CA LEU A 42 -9.16 3.68 -7.43
C LEU A 42 -10.03 4.93 -7.48
N TYR A 43 -11.05 4.87 -8.29
CA TYR A 43 -12.08 5.92 -8.33
C TYR A 43 -13.46 5.25 -8.48
N SER A 44 -14.49 5.98 -8.08
CA SER A 44 -15.85 5.49 -8.20
C SER A 44 -16.32 5.52 -9.65
N SER A 45 -17.00 4.45 -10.07
CA SER A 45 -17.62 4.38 -11.39
C SER A 45 -19.00 5.05 -11.42
N GLN A 46 -19.48 5.53 -10.27
CA GLN A 46 -20.73 6.27 -10.20
C GLN A 46 -20.62 7.60 -10.93
N LYS A 47 -21.76 8.18 -11.30
CA LYS A 47 -21.77 9.45 -12.01
C LYS A 47 -21.20 10.56 -11.13
N MET A 48 -20.22 11.28 -11.67
CA MET A 48 -19.58 12.40 -10.99
C MET A 48 -20.63 13.45 -10.60
N GLY A 49 -20.51 13.99 -9.38
CA GLY A 49 -21.42 14.98 -8.84
C GLY A 49 -22.63 14.41 -8.11
N THR A 50 -22.79 13.08 -8.09
CA THR A 50 -23.88 12.44 -7.35
C THR A 50 -23.45 12.14 -5.91
N SER A 51 -24.43 11.93 -5.03
CA SER A 51 -24.14 11.54 -3.64
C SER A 51 -23.49 10.17 -3.58
N GLU A 52 -23.86 9.26 -4.48
CA GLU A 52 -23.25 7.93 -4.57
C GLU A 52 -21.77 8.03 -4.88
N PHE A 53 -21.39 8.91 -5.81
CA PHE A 53 -19.98 9.15 -6.13
C PHE A 53 -19.22 9.67 -4.93
N PHE A 54 -19.76 10.67 -4.25
CA PHE A 54 -19.09 11.24 -3.07
C PHE A 54 -18.94 10.24 -1.93
N ASN A 55 -19.96 9.43 -1.70
CA ASN A 55 -19.92 8.42 -0.64
C ASN A 55 -18.84 7.37 -0.92
N GLU A 56 -18.76 6.91 -2.16
CA GLU A 56 -17.73 5.95 -2.55
C GLU A 56 -16.32 6.56 -2.51
N PHE A 57 -16.20 7.81 -2.92
CA PHE A 57 -14.93 8.52 -2.84
C PHE A 57 -14.46 8.67 -1.38
N GLU A 58 -15.36 9.03 -0.48
CA GLU A 58 -15.00 9.17 0.94
C GLU A 58 -14.50 7.86 1.53
N ILE A 59 -15.09 6.72 1.13
CA ILE A 59 -14.65 5.41 1.60
C ILE A 59 -13.20 5.15 1.19
N ILE A 60 -12.89 5.23 -0.10
CA ILE A 60 -11.54 4.93 -0.57
C ILE A 60 -10.53 5.98 -0.14
N ASN A 61 -10.96 7.23 0.06
CA ASN A 61 -10.10 8.30 0.56
C ASN A 61 -9.75 8.12 2.04
N SER A 62 -10.55 7.37 2.78
CA SER A 62 -10.30 7.10 4.20
C SER A 62 -9.42 5.86 4.43
N ILE A 63 -9.20 5.05 3.40
CA ILE A 63 -8.40 3.83 3.55
C ILE A 63 -6.93 4.15 3.30
N ASN A 64 -6.12 4.00 4.34
CA ASN A 64 -4.69 4.17 4.26
C ASN A 64 -4.03 2.82 3.97
N LEU A 65 -3.13 2.80 2.99
CA LEU A 65 -2.32 1.64 2.66
C LEU A 65 -0.94 1.85 3.29
N PRO A 66 -0.59 1.06 4.32
CA PRO A 66 0.72 1.26 4.98
C PRO A 66 1.89 1.09 4.03
N PHE A 67 1.81 0.07 3.16
CA PHE A 67 2.77 -0.13 2.08
C PHE A 67 1.99 -0.55 0.84
N ALA A 68 2.41 -0.05 -0.31
CA ALA A 68 1.77 -0.35 -1.58
C ALA A 68 2.85 -0.73 -2.59
N ILE A 69 2.60 -1.80 -3.37
CA ILE A 69 3.48 -2.19 -4.46
C ILE A 69 2.82 -1.76 -5.76
N TYR A 70 3.51 -0.91 -6.49
CA TYR A 70 3.06 -0.35 -7.76
C TYR A 70 3.90 -0.91 -8.89
N ASP A 71 3.23 -1.32 -9.97
CA ASP A 71 3.89 -1.88 -11.16
C ASP A 71 3.96 -0.80 -12.23
N THR A 72 5.18 -0.36 -12.59
CA THR A 72 5.36 0.67 -13.59
C THR A 72 5.21 0.14 -15.03
N LEU A 73 5.28 -1.18 -15.24
CA LEU A 73 5.02 -1.75 -16.56
C LEU A 73 3.52 -1.75 -16.86
N GLU A 74 2.70 -2.17 -15.91
CA GLU A 74 1.24 -2.17 -16.06
C GLU A 74 0.63 -0.84 -15.64
N ASN A 75 1.40 -0.02 -14.94
CA ASN A 75 1.00 1.30 -14.45
C ASN A 75 -0.22 1.22 -13.52
N GLN A 76 -0.16 0.32 -12.55
CA GLN A 76 -1.25 0.11 -11.60
C GLN A 76 -0.76 -0.48 -10.28
N LEU A 77 -1.57 -0.30 -9.25
CA LEU A 77 -1.34 -0.90 -7.95
C LEU A 77 -1.56 -2.41 -8.04
N VAL A 78 -0.61 -3.21 -7.56
CA VAL A 78 -0.71 -4.67 -7.62
C VAL A 78 -0.82 -5.33 -6.24
N ALA A 79 -0.38 -4.65 -5.18
CA ALA A 79 -0.49 -5.20 -3.83
C ALA A 79 -0.50 -4.10 -2.79
N ALA A 80 -1.14 -4.38 -1.67
CA ALA A 80 -1.10 -3.56 -0.47
C ALA A 80 -0.70 -4.44 0.71
N ILE A 81 0.18 -3.92 1.54
CA ILE A 81 0.75 -4.69 2.65
C ILE A 81 0.48 -3.95 3.95
N SER A 82 -0.04 -4.69 4.92
CA SER A 82 -0.24 -4.18 6.27
C SER A 82 0.69 -4.90 7.24
N TYR A 83 1.04 -4.21 8.32
CA TYR A 83 1.88 -4.74 9.37
C TYR A 83 1.16 -4.60 10.70
N ILE A 84 0.96 -5.73 11.40
CA ILE A 84 0.28 -5.85 12.69
C ILE A 84 -1.22 -5.52 12.60
N ASN A 85 -1.59 -4.34 12.13
CA ASN A 85 -3.00 -3.95 11.99
C ASN A 85 -3.44 -4.14 10.53
N PRO A 86 -4.46 -4.98 10.29
CA PRO A 86 -4.88 -5.26 8.92
C PRO A 86 -5.55 -4.04 8.26
N ILE A 87 -5.50 -4.01 6.93
CA ILE A 87 -6.20 -3.00 6.14
C ILE A 87 -7.70 -3.25 6.23
N GLU A 88 -8.45 -2.20 6.57
CA GLU A 88 -9.91 -2.28 6.62
C GLU A 88 -10.47 -2.38 5.20
N LYS A 89 -11.60 -3.08 5.07
CA LYS A 89 -12.33 -3.21 3.79
C LYS A 89 -11.44 -3.72 2.66
N SER A 90 -10.60 -4.70 2.98
CA SER A 90 -9.66 -5.31 2.02
C SER A 90 -10.36 -5.89 0.79
N ASN A 91 -11.64 -6.26 0.90
CA ASN A 91 -12.43 -6.76 -0.22
C ASN A 91 -12.50 -5.75 -1.38
N LEU A 92 -12.43 -4.45 -1.09
CA LEU A 92 -12.44 -3.43 -2.14
C LEU A 92 -11.19 -3.53 -3.02
N LEU A 93 -10.05 -3.87 -2.42
CA LEU A 93 -8.81 -4.08 -3.15
C LEU A 93 -8.85 -5.41 -3.91
N GLU A 94 -9.27 -6.47 -3.23
CA GLU A 94 -9.33 -7.81 -3.83
C GLU A 94 -10.27 -7.86 -5.03
N ASN A 95 -11.38 -7.13 -4.99
CA ASN A 95 -12.31 -7.03 -6.11
C ASN A 95 -11.67 -6.37 -7.34
N GLN A 96 -10.57 -5.65 -7.17
CA GLN A 96 -9.82 -5.00 -8.23
C GLN A 96 -8.53 -5.76 -8.54
N ASP A 97 -8.44 -7.02 -8.13
CA ASP A 97 -7.26 -7.88 -8.32
C ASP A 97 -5.99 -7.31 -7.68
N ILE A 98 -6.15 -6.50 -6.65
CA ILE A 98 -5.04 -6.01 -5.84
C ILE A 98 -4.84 -6.98 -4.69
N LYS A 99 -3.65 -7.55 -4.61
CA LYS A 99 -3.35 -8.52 -3.57
C LYS A 99 -3.22 -7.81 -2.22
N VAL A 100 -3.86 -8.34 -1.18
CA VAL A 100 -3.77 -7.80 0.17
C VAL A 100 -2.97 -8.77 1.02
N ILE A 101 -1.84 -8.31 1.53
CA ILE A 101 -0.91 -9.14 2.29
C ILE A 101 -0.78 -8.56 3.69
N HIS A 102 -1.05 -9.38 4.69
CA HIS A 102 -0.95 -8.98 6.09
C HIS A 102 0.24 -9.65 6.76
N LEU A 103 1.12 -8.85 7.34
CA LEU A 103 2.30 -9.32 8.04
C LEU A 103 2.19 -9.02 9.53
N THR A 104 2.65 -9.93 10.36
CA THR A 104 2.65 -9.75 11.82
C THR A 104 4.06 -9.65 12.40
N MET A 105 5.06 -10.10 11.64
CA MET A 105 6.46 -10.09 12.08
C MET A 105 7.35 -9.67 10.90
N LEU A 106 8.46 -9.03 11.21
CA LEU A 106 9.40 -8.61 10.15
C LEU A 106 9.93 -9.77 9.31
N LYS A 107 10.16 -10.92 9.92
CA LYS A 107 10.63 -12.11 9.18
C LYS A 107 9.66 -12.57 8.11
N ASP A 108 8.37 -12.23 8.26
CA ASP A 108 7.35 -12.62 7.29
C ASP A 108 7.59 -11.97 5.92
N THR A 109 8.32 -10.86 5.88
CA THR A 109 8.68 -10.22 4.61
C THR A 109 9.50 -11.14 3.72
N LEU A 110 10.25 -12.06 4.29
CA LEU A 110 11.11 -12.98 3.55
C LEU A 110 10.48 -14.37 3.38
N THR A 111 9.52 -14.72 4.21
CA THR A 111 8.92 -16.06 4.22
C THR A 111 7.51 -16.12 3.64
N ASN A 112 6.85 -14.97 3.49
CA ASN A 112 5.48 -14.93 2.97
C ASN A 112 5.45 -15.30 1.49
N GLY A 113 4.70 -16.37 1.15
CA GLY A 113 4.64 -16.88 -0.21
C GLY A 113 4.00 -15.92 -1.21
N GLU A 114 3.07 -15.06 -0.74
CA GLU A 114 2.42 -14.10 -1.62
C GLU A 114 3.35 -12.95 -1.99
N LEU A 115 4.25 -12.56 -1.07
CA LEU A 115 5.25 -11.53 -1.36
C LEU A 115 6.30 -12.05 -2.34
N SER A 116 6.62 -13.33 -2.31
CA SER A 116 7.67 -13.90 -3.14
C SER A 116 7.42 -13.69 -4.63
N MET A 117 6.16 -13.60 -5.05
CA MET A 117 5.84 -13.35 -6.45
C MET A 117 6.30 -11.98 -6.96
N PHE A 118 6.51 -11.03 -6.04
CA PHE A 118 6.97 -9.69 -6.38
C PHE A 118 8.48 -9.55 -6.28
N TYR A 119 9.15 -10.56 -5.75
CA TYR A 119 10.59 -10.50 -5.45
C TYR A 119 11.43 -11.00 -6.62
N SER A 120 12.62 -10.41 -6.74
CA SER A 120 13.62 -10.89 -7.68
C SER A 120 14.08 -12.27 -7.27
N ASP A 121 14.37 -13.12 -8.26
CA ASP A 121 14.92 -14.43 -8.00
C ASP A 121 16.30 -14.30 -7.39
N SER A 122 16.55 -15.05 -6.31
CA SER A 122 17.88 -15.19 -5.76
C SER A 122 18.72 -16.03 -6.70
N VAL A 123 19.84 -15.52 -7.05
CA VAL A 123 20.80 -16.27 -7.88
C VAL A 123 21.77 -17.00 -6.99
#